data_5d4b48d2fd296119185b27a466fa5243
#
_entry.id   5d4b48d2fd296119185b27a466fa5243
#
_cell.length_a   1.000
_cell.length_b   1.000
_cell.length_c   1.000
_cell.angle_alpha   90.00
_cell.angle_beta   90.00
_cell.angle_gamma   90.00
#
_symmetry.space_group_name_H-M   'P 1'
#
loop_
_entity.id
_entity.type
_entity.pdbx_description
1 polymer ?
#
loop_
_entity_poly.entity_id
_entity_poly.type
_entity_poly.pdbx_seq_one_letter_code
_entity_poly.pdbx_strand_id
1 'polypeptide(L)'
;MTSAPGILYVVGIGPGARAHTTPAALAAIADAEVVVGYTTYVKLVRDLLAGKEVIRTGMTEEIGRARAAVERARAGGKVALVSSGDAGIYGMAGLVFEVLRGTGWRRGDSPELRIIPGITALSSCGSLVGAPLVHDFCAISLSDLLTPWPVIARRIDAAASADFVIGLYNPASGRRTRQIVEAQAAIRRHRPGATPVALVKSAYRKLEHVQLTDLDHLLDHEIGMLTTVLVGSSQSFVYEGYLVTPRGYGNKYTADGAVRDGQRPGYSLIAAAAEAAGAPEGMDAAIDAAMDPRDVARDLTPEAG
;
A
#
# COMPACT_ATOMS: atom_id res chain seq x y z
N MET A 1 1.17 39.04 -20.08
CA MET A 1 1.99 37.82 -20.24
C MET A 1 1.37 36.76 -19.33
N THR A 2 0.66 35.79 -19.88
CA THR A 2 0.16 34.65 -19.09
C THR A 2 1.39 33.82 -18.73
N SER A 3 1.79 33.81 -17.44
CA SER A 3 2.81 32.89 -16.96
C SER A 3 2.43 31.45 -17.30
N ALA A 4 3.40 30.61 -17.61
CA ALA A 4 3.13 29.18 -17.81
C ALA A 4 2.37 28.64 -16.59
N PRO A 5 1.38 27.75 -16.80
CA PRO A 5 0.64 27.14 -15.69
C PRO A 5 1.61 26.41 -14.76
N GLY A 6 1.47 26.65 -13.46
CA GLY A 6 2.27 25.94 -12.48
C GLY A 6 1.94 24.45 -12.46
N ILE A 7 2.87 23.64 -11.96
CA ILE A 7 2.74 22.17 -11.88
C ILE A 7 2.90 21.74 -10.43
N LEU A 8 1.97 20.92 -9.96
CA LEU A 8 2.08 20.25 -8.66
C LEU A 8 2.26 18.75 -8.85
N TYR A 9 3.47 18.27 -8.59
CA TYR A 9 3.78 16.85 -8.48
C TYR A 9 3.53 16.38 -7.06
N VAL A 10 2.66 15.40 -6.85
CA VAL A 10 2.50 14.70 -5.58
C VAL A 10 3.22 13.37 -5.70
N VAL A 11 4.38 13.27 -5.07
CA VAL A 11 5.38 12.25 -5.40
C VAL A 11 5.52 11.22 -4.31
N GLY A 12 5.28 9.94 -4.63
CA GLY A 12 5.69 8.80 -3.82
C GLY A 12 7.17 8.48 -4.06
N ILE A 13 8.00 8.63 -3.02
CA ILE A 13 9.46 8.41 -3.13
C ILE A 13 9.90 6.98 -2.80
N GLY A 14 8.95 6.06 -2.61
CA GLY A 14 9.24 4.69 -2.20
C GLY A 14 9.69 4.57 -0.74
N PRO A 15 10.28 3.44 -0.35
CA PRO A 15 10.65 3.16 1.04
C PRO A 15 11.81 4.01 1.56
N GLY A 16 12.62 4.58 0.68
CA GLY A 16 13.68 5.51 1.05
C GLY A 16 15.06 5.21 0.47
N ALA A 17 15.31 3.99 -0.01
CA ALA A 17 16.53 3.71 -0.78
C ALA A 17 16.38 4.22 -2.23
N ARG A 18 17.43 4.81 -2.77
CA ARG A 18 17.46 5.37 -4.12
C ARG A 18 17.07 4.35 -5.21
N ALA A 19 17.54 3.12 -5.08
CA ALA A 19 17.24 2.03 -6.01
C ALA A 19 15.73 1.68 -6.09
N HIS A 20 14.95 2.06 -5.07
CA HIS A 20 13.50 1.82 -4.99
C HIS A 20 12.68 3.10 -5.23
N THR A 21 13.31 4.17 -5.71
CA THR A 21 12.62 5.38 -6.19
C THR A 21 12.38 5.24 -7.69
N THR A 22 11.13 5.38 -8.12
CA THR A 22 10.80 5.20 -9.54
C THR A 22 11.47 6.27 -10.42
N PRO A 23 11.82 5.97 -11.68
CA PRO A 23 12.34 6.97 -12.62
C PRO A 23 11.40 8.18 -12.76
N ALA A 24 10.09 7.96 -12.74
CA ALA A 24 9.10 9.03 -12.79
C ALA A 24 9.16 9.96 -11.56
N ALA A 25 9.36 9.40 -10.36
CA ALA A 25 9.53 10.20 -9.14
C ALA A 25 10.82 11.03 -9.19
N LEU A 26 11.90 10.44 -9.70
CA LEU A 26 13.17 11.14 -9.89
C LEU A 26 13.04 12.30 -10.87
N ALA A 27 12.39 12.08 -12.01
CA ALA A 27 12.15 13.09 -13.02
C ALA A 27 11.28 14.23 -12.49
N ALA A 28 10.20 13.91 -11.75
CA ALA A 28 9.32 14.91 -11.15
C ALA A 28 10.06 15.79 -10.13
N ILE A 29 10.90 15.19 -9.27
CA ILE A 29 11.72 15.95 -8.32
C ILE A 29 12.78 16.77 -9.05
N ALA A 30 13.38 16.24 -10.12
CA ALA A 30 14.39 16.96 -10.91
C ALA A 30 13.79 18.21 -11.60
N ASP A 31 12.58 18.09 -12.18
CA ASP A 31 11.87 19.20 -12.85
C ASP A 31 11.33 20.27 -11.86
N ALA A 32 11.09 19.90 -10.61
CA ALA A 32 10.56 20.82 -9.61
C ALA A 32 11.59 21.89 -9.19
N GLU A 33 11.13 23.13 -9.02
CA GLU A 33 11.86 24.26 -8.46
C GLU A 33 11.77 24.30 -6.93
N VAL A 34 10.63 23.83 -6.41
CA VAL A 34 10.32 23.80 -4.98
C VAL A 34 10.03 22.38 -4.55
N VAL A 35 10.64 21.93 -3.46
CA VAL A 35 10.34 20.63 -2.84
C VAL A 35 9.72 20.85 -1.46
N VAL A 36 8.51 20.34 -1.28
CA VAL A 36 7.75 20.41 -0.03
C VAL A 36 7.65 19.02 0.58
N GLY A 37 7.83 18.89 1.88
CA GLY A 37 7.66 17.59 2.51
C GLY A 37 7.86 17.59 4.03
N TYR A 38 7.46 16.47 4.65
CA TYR A 38 7.83 16.19 6.02
C TYR A 38 9.36 16.08 6.14
N THR A 39 9.93 16.70 7.17
CA THR A 39 11.39 16.80 7.38
C THR A 39 12.12 15.46 7.17
N THR A 40 11.56 14.36 7.68
CA THR A 40 12.17 13.04 7.53
C THR A 40 12.18 12.55 6.08
N TYR A 41 11.11 12.83 5.31
CA TYR A 41 11.02 12.41 3.91
C TYR A 41 11.91 13.25 3.00
N VAL A 42 11.98 14.55 3.25
CA VAL A 42 12.91 15.45 2.54
C VAL A 42 14.38 15.01 2.72
N LYS A 43 14.74 14.46 3.90
CA LYS A 43 16.09 13.90 4.13
C LYS A 43 16.39 12.68 3.26
N LEU A 44 15.37 11.90 2.85
CA LEU A 44 15.56 10.71 2.00
C LEU A 44 15.94 11.07 0.55
N VAL A 45 15.62 12.29 0.10
CA VAL A 45 15.87 12.78 -1.25
C VAL A 45 16.85 13.95 -1.27
N ARG A 46 17.64 14.14 -0.20
CA ARG A 46 18.53 15.29 0.00
C ARG A 46 19.51 15.53 -1.14
N ASP A 47 19.95 14.47 -1.80
CA ASP A 47 20.88 14.49 -2.94
C ASP A 47 20.24 15.07 -4.21
N LEU A 48 18.91 15.21 -4.26
CA LEU A 48 18.13 15.79 -5.36
C LEU A 48 17.77 17.25 -5.14
N LEU A 49 18.16 17.86 -4.03
CA LEU A 49 17.64 19.16 -3.59
C LEU A 49 18.59 20.33 -3.97
N ALA A 50 19.73 20.06 -4.59
CA ALA A 50 20.67 21.11 -4.97
C ALA A 50 20.01 22.15 -5.89
N GLY A 51 20.12 23.44 -5.53
CA GLY A 51 19.53 24.55 -6.29
C GLY A 51 18.02 24.72 -6.16
N LYS A 52 17.34 23.96 -5.31
CA LYS A 52 15.88 24.02 -5.12
C LYS A 52 15.50 24.72 -3.81
N GLU A 53 14.37 25.44 -3.84
CA GLU A 53 13.72 25.87 -2.60
C GLU A 53 13.19 24.65 -1.86
N VAL A 54 13.38 24.57 -0.53
CA VAL A 54 12.94 23.41 0.26
C VAL A 54 12.09 23.87 1.44
N ILE A 55 10.81 23.49 1.41
CA ILE A 55 9.86 23.75 2.49
C ILE A 55 9.71 22.48 3.32
N ARG A 56 10.26 22.52 4.53
CA ARG A 56 10.18 21.42 5.50
C ARG A 56 9.12 21.73 6.55
N THR A 57 8.30 20.72 6.85
CA THR A 57 7.28 20.84 7.89
C THR A 57 7.45 19.72 8.91
N GLY A 58 6.84 19.93 10.09
CA GLY A 58 6.79 18.93 11.16
C GLY A 58 5.76 17.83 10.90
N MET A 59 5.70 16.88 11.83
CA MET A 59 4.59 15.94 11.95
C MET A 59 3.37 16.71 12.43
N THR A 60 2.15 16.33 12.02
CA THR A 60 0.89 17.02 12.33
C THR A 60 0.67 18.35 11.59
N GLU A 61 1.55 18.73 10.66
CA GLU A 61 1.42 19.93 9.83
C GLU A 61 0.99 19.60 8.38
N GLU A 62 0.28 18.50 8.20
CA GLU A 62 -0.10 17.96 6.87
C GLU A 62 -0.91 18.98 6.07
N ILE A 63 -1.89 19.65 6.70
CA ILE A 63 -2.74 20.65 6.05
C ILE A 63 -1.92 21.85 5.59
N GLY A 64 -1.05 22.38 6.45
CA GLY A 64 -0.14 23.49 6.11
C GLY A 64 0.80 23.11 4.97
N ARG A 65 1.33 21.89 4.99
CA ARG A 65 2.18 21.33 3.94
C ARG A 65 1.48 21.26 2.59
N ALA A 66 0.25 20.72 2.56
CA ALA A 66 -0.54 20.64 1.33
C ALA A 66 -0.89 22.03 0.79
N ARG A 67 -1.31 22.97 1.66
CA ARG A 67 -1.59 24.36 1.28
C ARG A 67 -0.37 25.05 0.70
N ALA A 68 0.78 24.98 1.36
CA ALA A 68 2.02 25.59 0.88
C ALA A 68 2.41 25.06 -0.52
N ALA A 69 2.26 23.74 -0.76
CA ALA A 69 2.54 23.15 -2.06
C ALA A 69 1.55 23.66 -3.14
N VAL A 70 0.25 23.70 -2.83
CA VAL A 70 -0.79 24.17 -3.76
C VAL A 70 -0.60 25.67 -4.07
N GLU A 71 -0.35 26.50 -3.06
CA GLU A 71 -0.17 27.95 -3.22
C GLU A 71 1.05 28.29 -4.09
N ARG A 72 2.18 27.61 -3.85
CA ARG A 72 3.38 27.77 -4.67
C ARG A 72 3.17 27.35 -6.12
N ALA A 73 2.46 26.25 -6.34
CA ALA A 73 2.14 25.79 -7.68
C ALA A 73 1.14 26.73 -8.38
N ARG A 74 0.14 27.24 -7.67
CA ARG A 74 -0.81 28.26 -8.23
C ARG A 74 -0.14 29.57 -8.62
N ALA A 75 0.94 29.94 -7.94
CA ALA A 75 1.76 31.09 -8.30
C ALA A 75 2.64 30.87 -9.56
N GLY A 76 2.48 29.74 -10.25
CA GLY A 76 3.20 29.42 -11.49
C GLY A 76 4.44 28.54 -11.28
N GLY A 77 4.77 28.15 -10.04
CA GLY A 77 5.95 27.31 -9.74
C GLY A 77 5.76 25.85 -10.08
N LYS A 78 6.87 25.15 -10.34
CA LYS A 78 6.93 23.69 -10.42
C LYS A 78 7.26 23.15 -9.04
N VAL A 79 6.32 22.46 -8.41
CA VAL A 79 6.41 22.04 -7.01
C VAL A 79 6.33 20.52 -6.90
N ALA A 80 7.26 19.89 -6.16
CA ALA A 80 7.19 18.49 -5.77
C ALA A 80 6.84 18.37 -4.29
N LEU A 81 5.65 17.84 -3.99
CA LEU A 81 5.25 17.45 -2.65
C LEU A 81 5.60 15.96 -2.43
N VAL A 82 6.60 15.68 -1.61
CA VAL A 82 7.14 14.34 -1.42
C VAL A 82 6.51 13.59 -0.25
N SER A 83 6.12 12.33 -0.49
CA SER A 83 5.63 11.36 0.49
C SER A 83 6.50 10.10 0.49
N SER A 84 6.80 9.53 1.65
CA SER A 84 7.39 8.19 1.73
C SER A 84 6.38 7.14 1.24
N GLY A 85 6.87 6.07 0.65
CA GLY A 85 6.03 5.04 0.05
C GLY A 85 5.34 5.55 -1.21
N ASP A 86 4.03 5.37 -1.28
CA ASP A 86 3.15 5.86 -2.32
C ASP A 86 2.37 7.10 -1.86
N ALA A 87 2.19 8.06 -2.74
CA ALA A 87 1.49 9.31 -2.41
C ALA A 87 -0.02 9.12 -2.22
N GLY A 88 -0.62 8.09 -2.81
CA GLY A 88 -2.05 7.75 -2.73
C GLY A 88 -2.38 6.76 -1.61
N ILE A 89 -1.39 6.05 -1.04
CA ILE A 89 -1.61 5.06 0.01
C ILE A 89 -1.13 5.61 1.36
N TYR A 90 -2.06 6.13 2.15
CA TYR A 90 -1.80 6.86 3.41
C TYR A 90 -0.79 8.01 3.26
N GLY A 91 -0.71 8.57 2.05
CA GLY A 91 0.16 9.68 1.68
C GLY A 91 -0.61 11.00 1.51
N MET A 92 0.04 11.96 0.84
CA MET A 92 -0.45 13.34 0.76
C MET A 92 -1.49 13.59 -0.34
N ALA A 93 -1.72 12.63 -1.28
CA ALA A 93 -2.56 12.88 -2.46
C ALA A 93 -4.01 13.23 -2.09
N GLY A 94 -4.62 12.48 -1.16
CA GLY A 94 -5.99 12.75 -0.71
C GLY A 94 -6.15 14.17 -0.15
N LEU A 95 -5.24 14.58 0.73
CA LEU A 95 -5.27 15.91 1.34
C LEU A 95 -5.04 17.05 0.32
N VAL A 96 -4.20 16.83 -0.69
CA VAL A 96 -4.02 17.78 -1.79
C VAL A 96 -5.33 17.98 -2.54
N PHE A 97 -6.09 16.93 -2.84
CA PHE A 97 -7.40 17.03 -3.46
C PHE A 97 -8.41 17.77 -2.56
N GLU A 98 -8.39 17.55 -1.25
CA GLU A 98 -9.23 18.29 -0.31
C GLU A 98 -8.93 19.80 -0.32
N VAL A 99 -7.65 20.19 -0.32
CA VAL A 99 -7.22 21.58 -0.41
C VAL A 99 -7.63 22.18 -1.75
N LEU A 100 -7.39 21.50 -2.87
CA LEU A 100 -7.77 21.96 -4.21
C LEU A 100 -9.29 22.14 -4.34
N ARG A 101 -10.07 21.18 -3.82
CA ARG A 101 -11.53 21.26 -3.78
C ARG A 101 -12.00 22.50 -3.00
N GLY A 102 -11.37 22.79 -1.87
CA GLY A 102 -11.66 23.97 -1.05
C GLY A 102 -11.39 25.31 -1.77
N THR A 103 -10.54 25.30 -2.80
CA THR A 103 -10.25 26.49 -3.63
C THR A 103 -11.05 26.55 -4.93
N GLY A 104 -11.99 25.63 -5.15
CA GLY A 104 -12.79 25.57 -6.38
C GLY A 104 -12.03 25.11 -7.63
N TRP A 105 -10.81 24.54 -7.47
CA TRP A 105 -10.00 24.03 -8.58
C TRP A 105 -10.73 22.94 -9.37
N ARG A 106 -10.59 22.99 -10.69
CA ARG A 106 -11.12 21.99 -11.63
C ARG A 106 -9.99 21.41 -12.48
N ARG A 107 -10.18 20.23 -13.01
CA ARG A 107 -9.22 19.61 -13.95
C ARG A 107 -9.06 20.52 -15.17
N GLY A 108 -7.84 20.90 -15.49
CA GLY A 108 -7.49 21.89 -16.51
C GLY A 108 -7.14 23.26 -15.98
N ASP A 109 -7.44 23.57 -14.70
CA ASP A 109 -6.98 24.80 -14.05
C ASP A 109 -5.50 24.71 -13.65
N SER A 110 -4.89 25.87 -13.40
CA SER A 110 -3.57 25.93 -12.74
C SER A 110 -3.73 25.74 -11.22
N PRO A 111 -2.87 24.92 -10.60
CA PRO A 111 -1.76 24.18 -11.21
C PRO A 111 -2.22 22.89 -11.94
N GLU A 112 -1.45 22.46 -12.93
CA GLU A 112 -1.55 21.10 -13.43
C GLU A 112 -1.17 20.13 -12.29
N LEU A 113 -2.04 19.15 -12.00
CA LEU A 113 -1.80 18.18 -10.95
C LEU A 113 -1.32 16.86 -11.54
N ARG A 114 -0.18 16.36 -11.05
CA ARG A 114 0.39 15.05 -11.41
C ARG A 114 0.66 14.22 -10.17
N ILE A 115 -0.03 13.08 -10.05
CA ILE A 115 0.22 12.10 -8.99
C ILE A 115 1.25 11.10 -9.51
N ILE A 116 2.38 11.00 -8.84
CA ILE A 116 3.49 10.13 -9.23
C ILE A 116 3.56 8.97 -8.23
N PRO A 117 3.35 7.73 -8.68
CA PRO A 117 3.33 6.58 -7.80
C PRO A 117 4.71 6.26 -7.23
N GLY A 118 4.71 5.63 -6.06
CA GLY A 118 5.89 5.09 -5.40
C GLY A 118 5.64 3.70 -4.86
N ILE A 119 6.69 2.99 -4.47
CA ILE A 119 6.56 1.66 -3.85
C ILE A 119 6.04 1.84 -2.43
N THR A 120 4.81 1.42 -2.19
CA THR A 120 4.18 1.49 -0.86
C THR A 120 4.87 0.58 0.16
N ALA A 121 4.73 0.90 1.45
CA ALA A 121 5.31 0.10 2.52
C ALA A 121 4.83 -1.38 2.48
N LEU A 122 3.58 -1.62 2.10
CA LEU A 122 3.05 -2.99 1.99
C LEU A 122 3.86 -3.82 0.98
N SER A 123 4.10 -3.30 -0.23
CA SER A 123 4.91 -3.99 -1.24
C SER A 123 6.37 -4.12 -0.83
N SER A 124 6.97 -3.04 -0.32
CA SER A 124 8.39 -3.06 0.07
C SER A 124 8.65 -3.97 1.27
N CYS A 125 7.75 -4.03 2.24
CA CYS A 125 7.85 -4.96 3.36
C CYS A 125 7.57 -6.40 2.92
N GLY A 126 6.56 -6.60 2.05
CA GLY A 126 6.23 -7.91 1.50
C GLY A 126 7.41 -8.56 0.78
N SER A 127 8.13 -7.80 -0.06
CA SER A 127 9.29 -8.30 -0.80
C SER A 127 10.49 -8.66 0.08
N LEU A 128 10.63 -8.05 1.26
CA LEU A 128 11.69 -8.41 2.22
C LEU A 128 11.42 -9.72 2.97
N VAL A 129 10.15 -10.08 3.11
CA VAL A 129 9.77 -11.25 3.90
C VAL A 129 9.36 -12.45 3.05
N GLY A 130 9.27 -12.30 1.72
CA GLY A 130 8.93 -13.39 0.81
C GLY A 130 7.77 -13.06 -0.12
N ALA A 131 6.70 -13.84 -0.07
CA ALA A 131 5.53 -13.70 -0.94
C ALA A 131 4.20 -13.72 -0.14
N PRO A 132 4.01 -12.82 0.85
CA PRO A 132 2.81 -12.83 1.69
C PRO A 132 1.57 -12.29 0.97
N LEU A 133 1.74 -11.50 -0.10
CA LEU A 133 0.68 -10.72 -0.76
C LEU A 133 0.23 -11.32 -2.10
N VAL A 134 0.43 -12.61 -2.30
CA VAL A 134 0.09 -13.30 -3.57
C VAL A 134 -1.40 -13.62 -3.66
N HIS A 135 -2.10 -13.68 -2.53
CA HIS A 135 -3.56 -13.83 -2.44
C HIS A 135 -4.21 -12.51 -2.01
N ASP A 136 -5.51 -12.51 -1.74
CA ASP A 136 -6.24 -11.33 -1.35
C ASP A 136 -5.71 -10.73 -0.06
N PHE A 137 -5.50 -9.42 -0.06
CA PHE A 137 -4.94 -8.69 1.07
C PHE A 137 -5.64 -7.34 1.26
N CYS A 138 -5.52 -6.80 2.46
CA CYS A 138 -5.97 -5.46 2.77
C CYS A 138 -4.91 -4.65 3.51
N ALA A 139 -4.99 -3.32 3.41
CA ALA A 139 -4.18 -2.37 4.15
C ALA A 139 -5.07 -1.62 5.15
N ILE A 140 -4.68 -1.62 6.43
CA ILE A 140 -5.41 -0.93 7.49
C ILE A 140 -4.43 -0.09 8.31
N SER A 141 -4.72 1.22 8.44
CA SER A 141 -3.97 2.09 9.34
C SER A 141 -4.57 2.02 10.74
N LEU A 142 -3.72 1.78 11.74
CA LEU A 142 -4.11 1.82 13.15
C LEU A 142 -4.11 3.24 13.74
N SER A 143 -3.87 4.28 12.92
CA SER A 143 -3.93 5.65 13.38
C SER A 143 -5.39 6.10 13.58
N ASP A 144 -5.74 6.38 14.81
CA ASP A 144 -7.05 6.87 15.23
C ASP A 144 -7.14 8.41 15.29
N LEU A 145 -6.16 9.09 14.69
CA LEU A 145 -6.13 10.55 14.64
C LEU A 145 -7.29 11.15 13.84
N LEU A 146 -7.61 10.54 12.69
CA LEU A 146 -8.63 11.03 11.75
C LEU A 146 -9.80 10.04 11.55
N THR A 147 -9.66 8.83 12.04
CA THR A 147 -10.69 7.78 11.96
C THR A 147 -10.94 7.23 13.36
N PRO A 148 -12.17 7.27 13.89
CA PRO A 148 -12.47 6.75 15.22
C PRO A 148 -12.08 5.28 15.36
N TRP A 149 -11.47 4.92 16.50
CA TRP A 149 -11.01 3.55 16.75
C TRP A 149 -12.07 2.46 16.53
N PRO A 150 -13.35 2.62 16.95
CA PRO A 150 -14.37 1.59 16.69
C PRO A 150 -14.58 1.27 15.20
N VAL A 151 -14.35 2.25 14.31
CA VAL A 151 -14.42 2.05 12.86
C VAL A 151 -13.23 1.22 12.38
N ILE A 152 -12.04 1.51 12.89
CA ILE A 152 -10.81 0.75 12.57
C ILE A 152 -10.94 -0.68 13.07
N ALA A 153 -11.35 -0.88 14.32
CA ALA A 153 -11.54 -2.19 14.94
C ALA A 153 -12.52 -3.07 14.14
N ARG A 154 -13.64 -2.51 13.69
CA ARG A 154 -14.61 -3.22 12.83
C ARG A 154 -14.00 -3.63 11.48
N ARG A 155 -13.15 -2.80 10.87
CA ARG A 155 -12.45 -3.14 9.63
C ARG A 155 -11.46 -4.27 9.82
N ILE A 156 -10.74 -4.28 10.94
CA ILE A 156 -9.81 -5.37 11.30
C ILE A 156 -10.58 -6.68 11.47
N ASP A 157 -11.68 -6.65 12.22
CA ASP A 157 -12.53 -7.81 12.47
C ASP A 157 -13.10 -8.39 11.17
N ALA A 158 -13.63 -7.54 10.28
CA ALA A 158 -14.14 -7.94 8.97
C ALA A 158 -13.04 -8.54 8.08
N ALA A 159 -11.85 -7.93 8.04
CA ALA A 159 -10.74 -8.46 7.27
C ALA A 159 -10.23 -9.80 7.80
N ALA A 160 -10.21 -9.97 9.12
CA ALA A 160 -9.77 -11.20 9.76
C ALA A 160 -10.80 -12.33 9.55
N SER A 161 -12.10 -12.05 9.66
CA SER A 161 -13.17 -13.03 9.44
C SER A 161 -13.28 -13.47 7.97
N ALA A 162 -12.95 -12.59 7.02
CA ALA A 162 -12.91 -12.89 5.59
C ALA A 162 -11.55 -13.46 5.12
N ASP A 163 -10.68 -13.80 6.03
CA ASP A 163 -9.37 -14.44 5.81
C ASP A 163 -8.38 -13.68 4.90
N PHE A 164 -8.47 -12.34 4.82
CA PHE A 164 -7.49 -11.52 4.10
C PHE A 164 -6.11 -11.57 4.76
N VAL A 165 -5.04 -11.53 3.98
CA VAL A 165 -3.73 -11.09 4.50
C VAL A 165 -3.84 -9.62 4.91
N ILE A 166 -3.42 -9.27 6.13
CA ILE A 166 -3.64 -7.94 6.69
C ILE A 166 -2.31 -7.20 6.83
N GLY A 167 -2.17 -6.08 6.12
CA GLY A 167 -1.07 -5.14 6.30
C GLY A 167 -1.47 -4.00 7.23
N LEU A 168 -0.86 -3.94 8.44
CA LEU A 168 -1.13 -2.88 9.41
C LEU A 168 -0.12 -1.76 9.27
N TYR A 169 -0.61 -0.56 8.92
CA TYR A 169 0.15 0.68 8.86
C TYR A 169 0.01 1.45 10.16
N ASN A 170 1.04 2.23 10.51
CA ASN A 170 1.05 3.05 11.72
C ASN A 170 0.68 2.24 12.98
N PRO A 171 1.29 1.07 13.21
CA PRO A 171 0.83 0.13 14.23
C PRO A 171 0.97 0.70 15.65
N ALA A 172 2.01 1.49 15.91
CA ALA A 172 2.22 2.13 17.20
C ALA A 172 2.97 3.46 17.06
N SER A 173 2.91 4.29 18.10
CA SER A 173 3.74 5.48 18.29
C SER A 173 4.06 5.65 19.77
N GLY A 174 4.90 6.61 20.14
CA GLY A 174 5.26 6.83 21.55
C GLY A 174 4.08 7.09 22.50
N ARG A 175 2.92 7.51 21.98
CA ARG A 175 1.68 7.75 22.75
C ARG A 175 0.56 6.78 22.44
N ARG A 176 0.67 6.00 21.38
CA ARG A 176 -0.39 5.15 20.86
C ARG A 176 0.14 3.72 20.77
N THR A 177 -0.09 2.93 21.80
CA THR A 177 0.37 1.55 21.96
C THR A 177 -0.79 0.55 22.10
N ARG A 178 -1.98 1.02 22.49
CA ARG A 178 -3.16 0.19 22.75
C ARG A 178 -3.71 -0.43 21.47
N GLN A 179 -3.67 0.29 20.36
CA GLN A 179 -4.33 -0.10 19.10
C GLN A 179 -3.77 -1.39 18.50
N ILE A 180 -2.48 -1.64 18.60
CA ILE A 180 -1.89 -2.90 18.13
C ILE A 180 -2.30 -4.09 18.98
N VAL A 181 -2.45 -3.89 20.30
CA VAL A 181 -2.92 -4.92 21.25
C VAL A 181 -4.37 -5.31 20.92
N GLU A 182 -5.24 -4.31 20.73
CA GLU A 182 -6.64 -4.56 20.37
C GLU A 182 -6.77 -5.16 18.96
N ALA A 183 -5.90 -4.78 18.03
CA ALA A 183 -5.85 -5.36 16.70
C ALA A 183 -5.46 -6.85 16.73
N GLN A 184 -4.42 -7.21 17.50
CA GLN A 184 -4.06 -8.61 17.74
C GLN A 184 -5.23 -9.39 18.30
N ALA A 185 -5.85 -8.88 19.37
CA ALA A 185 -6.99 -9.53 20.01
C ALA A 185 -8.19 -9.71 19.05
N ALA A 186 -8.45 -8.73 18.17
CA ALA A 186 -9.49 -8.81 17.15
C ALA A 186 -9.19 -9.91 16.13
N ILE A 187 -7.96 -9.97 15.62
CA ILE A 187 -7.54 -10.97 14.63
C ILE A 187 -7.57 -12.38 15.25
N ARG A 188 -7.15 -12.53 16.50
CA ARG A 188 -7.14 -13.83 17.21
C ARG A 188 -8.51 -14.44 17.43
N ARG A 189 -9.61 -13.68 17.30
CA ARG A 189 -10.96 -14.26 17.32
C ARG A 189 -11.26 -15.13 16.09
N HIS A 190 -10.53 -14.91 15.00
CA HIS A 190 -10.78 -15.54 13.69
C HIS A 190 -9.64 -16.45 13.24
N ARG A 191 -8.45 -16.33 13.85
CA ARG A 191 -7.24 -17.04 13.41
C ARG A 191 -6.51 -17.68 14.57
N PRO A 192 -5.86 -18.83 14.34
CA PRO A 192 -4.97 -19.46 15.32
C PRO A 192 -3.85 -18.54 15.76
N GLY A 193 -3.41 -18.68 17.00
CA GLY A 193 -2.26 -17.93 17.54
C GLY A 193 -0.97 -18.16 16.76
N ALA A 194 -0.79 -19.37 16.19
CA ALA A 194 0.35 -19.72 15.34
C ALA A 194 0.29 -19.12 13.92
N THR A 195 -0.71 -18.28 13.60
CA THR A 195 -0.76 -17.59 12.30
C THR A 195 0.50 -16.76 12.09
N PRO A 196 1.25 -16.94 10.98
CA PRO A 196 2.50 -16.23 10.74
C PRO A 196 2.33 -14.72 10.66
N VAL A 197 3.27 -14.00 11.27
CA VAL A 197 3.34 -12.54 11.26
C VAL A 197 4.75 -12.10 10.91
N ALA A 198 4.87 -11.05 10.09
CA ALA A 198 6.14 -10.38 9.84
C ALA A 198 6.10 -8.94 10.34
N LEU A 199 7.14 -8.55 11.06
CA LEU A 199 7.41 -7.18 11.49
C LEU A 199 8.55 -6.64 10.65
N VAL A 200 8.31 -5.60 9.87
CA VAL A 200 9.34 -4.97 9.04
C VAL A 200 9.49 -3.51 9.44
N LYS A 201 10.62 -3.20 10.06
CA LYS A 201 10.99 -1.84 10.47
C LYS A 201 11.93 -1.23 9.45
N SER A 202 11.62 -0.02 9.00
CA SER A 202 12.50 0.79 8.15
C SER A 202 12.95 0.06 6.85
N ALA A 203 12.02 -0.59 6.16
CA ALA A 203 12.28 -1.34 4.92
C ALA A 203 13.17 -0.57 3.95
N TYR A 204 14.24 -1.20 3.46
CA TYR A 204 15.22 -0.62 2.53
C TYR A 204 15.90 0.67 3.03
N ARG A 205 16.01 0.85 4.35
CA ARG A 205 16.73 1.96 4.98
C ARG A 205 17.89 1.45 5.84
N LYS A 206 18.76 2.36 6.27
CA LYS A 206 19.95 2.02 7.08
C LYS A 206 19.64 1.20 8.35
N LEU A 207 18.47 1.38 8.95
CA LEU A 207 18.04 0.67 10.16
C LEU A 207 16.95 -0.36 9.83
N GLU A 208 17.05 -1.01 8.66
CA GLU A 208 16.17 -2.11 8.29
C GLU A 208 16.27 -3.25 9.29
N HIS A 209 15.12 -3.72 9.72
CA HIS A 209 15.02 -4.91 10.56
C HIS A 209 13.78 -5.71 10.19
N VAL A 210 13.96 -7.00 9.99
CA VAL A 210 12.90 -7.96 9.66
C VAL A 210 12.83 -9.00 10.76
N GLN A 211 11.64 -9.20 11.31
CA GLN A 211 11.34 -10.21 12.30
C GLN A 211 10.13 -11.04 11.86
N LEU A 212 10.32 -12.35 11.70
CA LEU A 212 9.22 -13.30 11.57
C LEU A 212 8.83 -13.79 12.97
N THR A 213 7.53 -13.88 13.21
CA THR A 213 6.91 -14.33 14.45
C THR A 213 5.54 -14.92 14.13
N ASP A 214 4.71 -15.11 15.11
CA ASP A 214 3.32 -15.49 14.98
C ASP A 214 2.40 -14.50 15.70
N LEU A 215 1.11 -14.73 15.62
CA LEU A 215 0.10 -13.84 16.19
C LEU A 215 0.10 -13.86 17.73
N ASP A 216 0.48 -14.98 18.37
CA ASP A 216 0.59 -15.08 19.84
C ASP A 216 1.74 -14.23 20.37
N HIS A 217 2.87 -14.21 19.69
CA HIS A 217 4.10 -13.54 20.10
C HIS A 217 4.29 -12.17 19.46
N LEU A 218 3.31 -11.66 18.71
CA LEU A 218 3.38 -10.36 18.04
C LEU A 218 3.81 -9.23 18.99
N LEU A 219 3.29 -9.22 20.21
CA LEU A 219 3.53 -8.14 21.19
C LEU A 219 4.81 -8.30 22.00
N ASP A 220 5.54 -9.41 21.83
CA ASP A 220 6.84 -9.63 22.46
C ASP A 220 7.96 -8.82 21.76
N HIS A 221 7.65 -8.21 20.62
CA HIS A 221 8.59 -7.47 19.79
C HIS A 221 8.38 -5.96 19.85
N GLU A 222 9.45 -5.21 19.58
CA GLU A 222 9.39 -3.75 19.47
C GLU A 222 8.61 -3.32 18.22
N ILE A 223 7.47 -2.68 18.41
CA ILE A 223 6.62 -2.15 17.34
C ILE A 223 6.52 -0.64 17.47
N GLY A 224 6.93 0.08 16.43
CA GLY A 224 6.94 1.55 16.40
C GLY A 224 6.40 2.13 15.10
N MET A 225 6.52 3.46 14.95
CA MET A 225 5.99 4.21 13.81
C MET A 225 6.58 3.80 12.45
N LEU A 226 7.80 3.29 12.44
CA LEU A 226 8.49 2.88 11.21
C LEU A 226 8.32 1.38 10.92
N THR A 227 7.46 0.70 11.67
CA THR A 227 7.15 -0.72 11.49
C THR A 227 5.88 -0.88 10.65
N THR A 228 5.92 -1.81 9.71
CA THR A 228 4.75 -2.36 9.05
C THR A 228 4.57 -3.78 9.56
N VAL A 229 3.34 -4.16 9.92
CA VAL A 229 3.00 -5.51 10.38
C VAL A 229 2.25 -6.21 9.26
N LEU A 230 2.71 -7.39 8.86
CA LEU A 230 2.05 -8.25 7.89
C LEU A 230 1.54 -9.48 8.62
N VAL A 231 0.23 -9.66 8.68
CA VAL A 231 -0.42 -10.84 9.30
C VAL A 231 -0.91 -11.75 8.18
N GLY A 232 -0.45 -12.99 8.19
CA GLY A 232 -0.84 -14.00 7.21
C GLY A 232 -2.33 -14.36 7.28
N SER A 233 -2.85 -15.02 6.24
CA SER A 233 -4.16 -15.68 6.23
C SER A 233 -4.10 -17.06 6.87
N SER A 234 -5.22 -17.79 6.92
CA SER A 234 -5.25 -19.20 7.37
C SER A 234 -4.38 -20.13 6.53
N GLN A 235 -4.08 -19.75 5.29
CA GLN A 235 -3.25 -20.52 4.35
C GLN A 235 -1.78 -20.12 4.37
N SER A 236 -1.42 -19.05 5.07
CA SER A 236 -0.04 -18.57 5.12
C SER A 236 0.86 -19.50 5.95
N PHE A 237 2.09 -19.65 5.52
CA PHE A 237 3.11 -20.45 6.20
C PHE A 237 4.48 -19.82 6.10
N VAL A 238 5.39 -20.24 6.97
CA VAL A 238 6.82 -19.92 6.88
C VAL A 238 7.57 -21.07 6.24
N TYR A 239 8.35 -20.77 5.20
CA TYR A 239 9.20 -21.73 4.52
C TYR A 239 10.61 -21.16 4.34
N GLU A 240 11.61 -21.83 4.84
CA GLU A 240 13.03 -21.40 4.76
C GLU A 240 13.25 -19.93 5.17
N GLY A 241 12.54 -19.48 6.19
CA GLY A 241 12.62 -18.10 6.67
C GLY A 241 11.82 -17.07 5.85
N TYR A 242 10.98 -17.50 4.92
CA TYR A 242 10.09 -16.65 4.13
C TYR A 242 8.64 -16.83 4.54
N LEU A 243 7.90 -15.73 4.63
CA LEU A 243 6.45 -15.74 4.79
C LEU A 243 5.79 -15.85 3.42
N VAL A 244 5.00 -16.89 3.22
CA VAL A 244 4.34 -17.18 1.94
C VAL A 244 2.84 -17.35 2.16
N THR A 245 2.03 -16.74 1.30
CA THR A 245 0.59 -17.02 1.18
C THR A 245 0.34 -17.61 -0.20
N PRO A 246 -0.10 -18.87 -0.32
CA PRO A 246 -0.27 -19.53 -1.61
C PRO A 246 -1.46 -18.93 -2.37
N ARG A 247 -1.36 -18.81 -3.70
CA ARG A 247 -2.44 -18.36 -4.58
C ARG A 247 -3.56 -19.40 -4.73
N GLY A 248 -3.34 -20.63 -4.26
CA GLY A 248 -4.30 -21.71 -4.40
C GLY A 248 -4.03 -22.66 -5.59
N TYR A 249 -2.86 -22.57 -6.23
CA TYR A 249 -2.50 -23.49 -7.30
C TYR A 249 -2.63 -24.96 -6.88
N GLY A 250 -2.26 -25.28 -5.63
CA GLY A 250 -2.38 -26.63 -5.08
C GLY A 250 -3.83 -27.17 -5.02
N ASN A 251 -4.84 -26.32 -5.12
CA ASN A 251 -6.24 -26.77 -5.17
C ASN A 251 -6.58 -27.39 -6.55
N LYS A 252 -5.86 -26.99 -7.59
CA LYS A 252 -6.15 -27.37 -8.97
C LYS A 252 -5.05 -28.24 -9.60
N TYR A 253 -3.80 -28.05 -9.19
CA TYR A 253 -2.64 -28.69 -9.78
C TYR A 253 -1.86 -29.47 -8.72
N THR A 254 -1.23 -30.55 -9.15
CA THR A 254 -0.22 -31.28 -8.39
C THR A 254 1.15 -30.58 -8.45
N ALA A 255 2.11 -30.98 -7.65
CA ALA A 255 3.43 -30.34 -7.60
C ALA A 255 4.21 -30.46 -8.93
N ASP A 256 3.93 -31.48 -9.74
CA ASP A 256 4.49 -31.71 -11.09
C ASP A 256 3.71 -30.95 -12.19
N GLY A 257 2.67 -30.18 -11.82
CA GLY A 257 1.87 -29.36 -12.73
C GLY A 257 0.72 -30.09 -13.44
N ALA A 258 0.48 -31.37 -13.13
CA ALA A 258 -0.68 -32.08 -13.63
C ALA A 258 -1.97 -31.55 -13.01
N VAL A 259 -3.07 -31.59 -13.75
CA VAL A 259 -4.38 -31.20 -13.24
C VAL A 259 -4.92 -32.29 -12.32
N ARG A 260 -5.38 -31.90 -11.14
CA ARG A 260 -5.98 -32.84 -10.17
C ARG A 260 -7.26 -33.45 -10.71
N ASP A 261 -7.55 -34.68 -10.28
CA ASP A 261 -8.80 -35.36 -10.61
C ASP A 261 -10.02 -34.51 -10.30
N GLY A 262 -10.98 -34.47 -11.20
CA GLY A 262 -12.20 -33.66 -11.08
C GLY A 262 -12.02 -32.20 -11.46
N GLN A 263 -10.81 -31.72 -11.74
CA GLN A 263 -10.56 -30.36 -12.19
C GLN A 263 -10.41 -30.29 -13.74
N ARG A 264 -10.58 -29.09 -14.30
CA ARG A 264 -10.41 -28.84 -15.75
C ARG A 264 -9.37 -27.75 -16.01
N PRO A 265 -8.41 -27.94 -16.93
CA PRO A 265 -7.47 -26.89 -17.32
C PRO A 265 -8.23 -25.67 -17.91
N GLY A 266 -7.87 -24.45 -17.52
CA GLY A 266 -8.46 -23.23 -18.07
C GLY A 266 -9.88 -22.87 -17.60
N TYR A 267 -10.52 -23.70 -16.80
CA TYR A 267 -11.84 -23.42 -16.23
C TYR A 267 -11.76 -23.06 -14.75
N SER A 268 -12.81 -22.51 -14.18
CA SER A 268 -12.93 -22.21 -12.74
C SER A 268 -12.67 -23.45 -11.89
N LEU A 269 -12.22 -23.25 -10.67
CA LEU A 269 -12.01 -24.33 -9.71
C LEU A 269 -13.35 -25.01 -9.43
N ILE A 270 -13.45 -26.30 -9.70
CA ILE A 270 -14.61 -27.10 -9.30
C ILE A 270 -14.45 -27.36 -7.82
N ALA A 271 -15.18 -26.64 -7.01
CA ALA A 271 -15.15 -26.82 -5.57
C ALA A 271 -15.97 -28.06 -5.21
N ALA A 272 -15.29 -29.07 -4.66
CA ALA A 272 -15.98 -30.09 -3.86
C ALA A 272 -16.58 -29.47 -2.56
N ALA A 273 -16.47 -28.16 -2.39
CA ALA A 273 -16.75 -27.39 -1.21
C ALA A 273 -17.46 -26.04 -1.47
N ALA A 274 -18.19 -25.87 -2.54
CA ALA A 274 -19.16 -24.77 -2.65
C ALA A 274 -20.22 -24.84 -1.53
N GLU A 275 -20.39 -26.00 -0.92
CA GLU A 275 -21.26 -26.20 0.25
C GLU A 275 -20.76 -25.50 1.53
N ALA A 276 -19.47 -25.21 1.66
CA ALA A 276 -18.93 -24.59 2.86
C ALA A 276 -18.95 -23.04 2.84
N ALA A 277 -19.16 -22.40 1.68
CA ALA A 277 -19.01 -20.95 1.52
C ALA A 277 -20.34 -20.17 1.31
N GLY A 278 -21.48 -20.84 1.24
CA GLY A 278 -22.77 -20.14 1.13
C GLY A 278 -22.92 -19.25 -0.12
N ALA A 279 -22.22 -19.56 -1.21
CA ALA A 279 -22.35 -18.83 -2.46
C ALA A 279 -23.70 -19.13 -3.12
N PRO A 280 -24.44 -18.11 -3.62
CA PRO A 280 -25.72 -18.34 -4.29
C PRO A 280 -25.51 -19.16 -5.55
N GLU A 281 -26.34 -20.20 -5.72
CA GLU A 281 -26.42 -21.00 -6.93
C GLU A 281 -26.71 -20.08 -8.14
N GLY A 282 -25.91 -20.18 -9.18
CA GLY A 282 -26.16 -19.50 -10.47
C GLY A 282 -25.13 -18.46 -10.90
N MET A 283 -24.10 -18.16 -10.10
CA MET A 283 -23.10 -17.14 -10.47
C MET A 283 -22.08 -17.66 -11.50
N ASP A 284 -21.80 -18.95 -11.52
CA ASP A 284 -20.80 -19.56 -12.43
C ASP A 284 -21.21 -19.51 -13.91
N ALA A 285 -22.50 -19.67 -14.20
CA ALA A 285 -23.00 -19.64 -15.59
C ALA A 285 -22.99 -18.24 -16.23
N ALA A 286 -23.07 -17.19 -15.41
CA ALA A 286 -23.05 -15.81 -15.90
C ALA A 286 -21.63 -15.30 -16.17
N ILE A 287 -20.62 -15.82 -15.44
CA ILE A 287 -19.21 -15.43 -15.61
C ILE A 287 -18.61 -16.11 -16.84
N ASP A 288 -18.91 -17.39 -17.09
CA ASP A 288 -18.44 -18.14 -18.26
C ASP A 288 -18.97 -17.57 -19.59
N ALA A 289 -20.15 -16.92 -19.57
CA ALA A 289 -20.75 -16.28 -20.75
C ALA A 289 -20.16 -14.89 -21.07
N ALA A 290 -19.47 -14.26 -20.12
CA ALA A 290 -19.01 -12.87 -20.24
C ALA A 290 -17.52 -12.70 -20.62
N MET A 291 -16.71 -13.78 -20.64
CA MET A 291 -15.29 -13.70 -20.96
C MET A 291 -14.92 -14.55 -22.17
N ASP A 292 -14.88 -13.94 -23.36
CA ASP A 292 -14.21 -14.55 -24.51
C ASP A 292 -12.68 -14.43 -24.34
N PRO A 293 -11.93 -15.55 -24.28
CA PRO A 293 -10.46 -15.51 -24.15
C PRO A 293 -9.75 -14.71 -25.26
N ARG A 294 -10.45 -14.42 -26.37
CA ARG A 294 -9.92 -13.64 -27.50
C ARG A 294 -9.90 -12.13 -27.22
N ASP A 295 -10.70 -11.63 -26.27
CA ASP A 295 -10.71 -10.21 -25.92
C ASP A 295 -9.51 -9.82 -25.04
N VAL A 296 -8.98 -10.74 -24.25
CA VAL A 296 -7.78 -10.51 -23.43
C VAL A 296 -6.49 -10.41 -24.27
N ALA A 297 -6.45 -11.06 -25.42
CA ALA A 297 -5.28 -11.03 -26.32
C ALA A 297 -5.14 -9.73 -27.12
N ARG A 298 -6.20 -8.94 -27.27
CA ARG A 298 -6.19 -7.68 -28.04
C ARG A 298 -5.54 -6.51 -27.31
N ASP A 299 -5.60 -6.50 -25.97
CA ASP A 299 -5.05 -5.41 -25.15
C ASP A 299 -3.53 -5.52 -24.89
N LEU A 300 -2.89 -6.61 -25.32
CA LEU A 300 -1.45 -6.86 -25.09
C LEU A 300 -0.56 -6.56 -26.30
N THR A 301 -1.10 -6.06 -27.40
CA THR A 301 -0.27 -5.60 -28.52
C THR A 301 0.18 -4.14 -28.25
N PRO A 302 1.49 -3.86 -28.12
CA PRO A 302 1.97 -2.48 -28.02
C PRO A 302 1.65 -1.77 -29.35
N GLU A 303 0.97 -0.62 -29.25
CA GLU A 303 0.86 0.29 -30.39
C GLU A 303 2.28 0.67 -30.83
N ALA A 304 2.65 0.23 -32.04
CA ALA A 304 3.88 0.66 -32.69
C ALA A 304 3.69 2.11 -33.13
N GLY A 305 4.36 3.02 -32.44
CA GLY A 305 4.46 4.46 -32.72
C GLY A 305 5.76 5.02 -32.19
#